data_83a85e964086456955cac8373ae47d50
#
_entry.id   83a85e964086456955cac8373ae47d50
#
_cell.length_a   1.000
_cell.length_b   1.000
_cell.length_c   1.000
_cell.angle_alpha   90.00
_cell.angle_beta   90.00
_cell.angle_gamma   90.00
#
_symmetry.space_group_name_H-M   'P 1'
#
loop_
_entity.id
_entity.type
_entity.pdbx_description
1 polymer ?
#
loop_
_entity_poly.entity_id
_entity_poly.type
_entity_poly.pdbx_seq_one_letter_code
_entity_poly.pdbx_strand_id
1 'polypeptide(L)'
;MLEASRRDLLAMLPGMLFLAPGLARADPVGTVTKLPLPRFASLKTDRVNLREGPSKDHATKWVYQRAGLPVEITAEFEIWRKVRDSEGVEGWVLHSLLSGRRTALVTPNKKGEVSKIYARPSASDELAATLQAGVIVNIRSCDGSWCLVDGDGFKGYIEQVKLWGAYPDERIE
;
A
#
# COMPACT_ATOMS: atom_id res chain seq x y z
N MET A 1 -13.68 56.88 -60.75
CA MET A 1 -12.60 56.07 -60.18
C MET A 1 -12.68 56.22 -58.66
N LEU A 2 -13.34 55.34 -58.00
CA LEU A 2 -13.48 55.33 -56.56
C LEU A 2 -13.39 53.83 -56.06
N GLU A 3 -12.23 53.48 -55.54
CA GLU A 3 -12.01 52.18 -54.91
C GLU A 3 -12.64 52.12 -53.49
N ALA A 4 -13.51 51.19 -53.28
CA ALA A 4 -14.09 50.91 -51.98
C ALA A 4 -13.25 49.90 -51.24
N SER A 5 -12.62 50.33 -50.13
CA SER A 5 -11.87 49.52 -49.18
C SER A 5 -12.86 48.70 -48.34
N ARG A 6 -12.75 47.37 -48.40
CA ARG A 6 -13.44 46.44 -47.49
C ARG A 6 -12.62 46.29 -46.21
N ARG A 7 -13.21 46.71 -45.09
CA ARG A 7 -12.70 46.41 -43.75
C ARG A 7 -13.28 45.09 -43.31
N ASP A 8 -12.40 44.09 -43.25
CA ASP A 8 -12.75 42.77 -42.65
C ASP A 8 -12.85 42.90 -41.15
N LEU A 9 -14.06 42.71 -40.61
CA LEU A 9 -14.30 42.55 -39.16
C LEU A 9 -14.01 41.10 -38.78
N LEU A 10 -12.86 40.85 -38.18
CA LEU A 10 -12.60 39.56 -37.50
C LEU A 10 -13.41 39.52 -36.20
N ALA A 11 -14.45 38.73 -36.19
CA ALA A 11 -15.20 38.39 -34.96
C ALA A 11 -14.38 37.36 -34.14
N MET A 12 -13.80 37.80 -33.04
CA MET A 12 -13.22 36.94 -32.02
C MET A 12 -14.36 36.25 -31.25
N LEU A 13 -14.51 34.94 -31.43
CA LEU A 13 -15.35 34.07 -30.58
C LEU A 13 -14.56 33.75 -29.30
N PRO A 14 -15.09 34.00 -28.11
CA PRO A 14 -14.46 33.55 -26.87
C PRO A 14 -14.58 32.01 -26.77
N GLY A 15 -13.43 31.35 -26.79
CA GLY A 15 -13.34 29.91 -26.53
C GLY A 15 -13.74 29.60 -25.11
N MET A 16 -14.90 28.98 -24.96
CA MET A 16 -15.44 28.49 -23.70
C MET A 16 -14.67 27.21 -23.30
N LEU A 17 -13.71 27.35 -22.38
CA LEU A 17 -12.95 26.23 -21.84
C LEU A 17 -13.87 25.41 -20.93
N PHE A 18 -14.42 24.30 -21.45
CA PHE A 18 -15.13 23.32 -20.63
C PHE A 18 -14.12 22.57 -19.78
N LEU A 19 -13.99 22.94 -18.49
CA LEU A 19 -13.40 22.05 -17.50
C LEU A 19 -14.36 20.87 -17.32
N ALA A 20 -14.01 19.72 -17.89
CA ALA A 20 -14.70 18.48 -17.58
C ALA A 20 -14.47 18.14 -16.09
N PRO A 21 -15.53 17.89 -15.29
CA PRO A 21 -15.35 17.44 -13.92
C PRO A 21 -14.65 16.07 -13.96
N GLY A 22 -13.47 16.00 -13.35
CA GLY A 22 -12.77 14.74 -13.17
C GLY A 22 -13.68 13.77 -12.44
N LEU A 23 -14.04 12.66 -13.09
CA LEU A 23 -14.77 11.56 -12.45
C LEU A 23 -13.89 11.02 -11.32
N ALA A 24 -14.22 11.36 -10.08
CA ALA A 24 -13.63 10.74 -8.90
C ALA A 24 -13.90 9.23 -8.99
N ARG A 25 -12.87 8.45 -9.27
CA ARG A 25 -12.94 7.00 -9.28
C ARG A 25 -13.09 6.55 -7.84
N ALA A 26 -14.26 6.05 -7.49
CA ALA A 26 -14.46 5.44 -6.17
C ALA A 26 -13.52 4.22 -6.09
N ASP A 27 -12.76 4.12 -5.00
CA ASP A 27 -11.92 2.95 -4.76
C ASP A 27 -12.78 1.69 -4.73
N PRO A 28 -12.34 0.60 -5.38
CA PRO A 28 -13.10 -0.64 -5.37
C PRO A 28 -13.25 -1.15 -3.94
N VAL A 29 -14.44 -1.61 -3.59
CA VAL A 29 -14.73 -2.22 -2.29
C VAL A 29 -14.84 -3.72 -2.42
N GLY A 30 -14.44 -4.43 -1.37
CA GLY A 30 -14.54 -5.87 -1.29
C GLY A 30 -15.99 -6.36 -1.39
N THR A 31 -16.20 -7.39 -2.17
CA THR A 31 -17.55 -7.96 -2.42
C THR A 31 -18.17 -8.56 -1.16
N VAL A 32 -17.34 -9.06 -0.24
CA VAL A 32 -17.75 -9.75 0.99
C VAL A 32 -17.73 -8.80 2.18
N THR A 33 -16.59 -8.16 2.44
CA THR A 33 -16.39 -7.36 3.67
C THR A 33 -16.86 -5.92 3.54
N LYS A 34 -17.06 -5.42 2.31
CA LYS A 34 -17.35 -4.01 2.02
C LYS A 34 -16.24 -3.04 2.42
N LEU A 35 -15.07 -3.56 2.77
CA LEU A 35 -13.88 -2.75 3.05
C LEU A 35 -13.19 -2.31 1.75
N PRO A 36 -12.44 -1.19 1.76
CA PRO A 36 -11.66 -0.74 0.61
C PRO A 36 -10.70 -1.81 0.10
N LEU A 37 -10.48 -1.83 -1.21
CA LEU A 37 -9.47 -2.62 -1.89
C LEU A 37 -8.62 -1.70 -2.79
N PRO A 38 -7.29 -1.92 -2.88
CA PRO A 38 -6.56 -2.89 -2.07
C PRO A 38 -6.41 -2.44 -0.61
N ARG A 39 -6.07 -3.37 0.28
CA ARG A 39 -5.75 -3.07 1.69
C ARG A 39 -4.75 -4.05 2.27
N PHE A 40 -3.96 -3.61 3.24
CA PHE A 40 -3.02 -4.46 3.94
C PHE A 40 -3.67 -5.27 5.07
N ALA A 41 -3.19 -6.49 5.23
CA ALA A 41 -3.44 -7.40 6.33
C ALA A 41 -2.14 -8.12 6.68
N SER A 42 -2.12 -8.92 7.73
CA SER A 42 -0.97 -9.75 8.08
C SER A 42 -1.36 -11.24 8.19
N LEU A 43 -0.41 -12.13 7.94
CA LEU A 43 -0.59 -13.55 8.16
C LEU A 43 -0.72 -13.81 9.67
N LYS A 44 -1.74 -14.58 10.06
CA LYS A 44 -2.04 -14.88 11.45
C LYS A 44 -1.13 -15.98 12.03
N THR A 45 -0.71 -16.91 11.18
CA THR A 45 0.08 -18.09 11.54
C THR A 45 1.39 -18.15 10.78
N ASP A 46 2.30 -18.95 11.23
CA ASP A 46 3.61 -19.19 10.62
C ASP A 46 3.58 -20.11 9.39
N ARG A 47 2.42 -20.74 9.10
CA ARG A 47 2.25 -21.58 7.91
C ARG A 47 0.94 -21.27 7.21
N VAL A 48 1.05 -20.67 6.01
CA VAL A 48 -0.08 -20.28 5.18
C VAL A 48 0.14 -20.70 3.72
N ASN A 49 -0.76 -21.54 3.21
CA ASN A 49 -0.73 -21.92 1.79
C ASN A 49 -1.32 -20.80 0.91
N LEU A 50 -0.56 -20.34 -0.05
CA LEU A 50 -0.99 -19.51 -1.15
C LEU A 50 -1.42 -20.40 -2.31
N ARG A 51 -2.68 -20.32 -2.75
CA ARG A 51 -3.24 -21.19 -3.79
C ARG A 51 -3.45 -20.44 -5.10
N GLU A 52 -3.53 -21.18 -6.19
CA GLU A 52 -3.77 -20.63 -7.53
C GLU A 52 -5.19 -20.09 -7.72
N GLY A 53 -6.16 -20.61 -6.94
CA GLY A 53 -7.56 -20.21 -7.01
C GLY A 53 -8.28 -20.28 -5.65
N PRO A 54 -9.52 -19.75 -5.58
CA PRO A 54 -10.28 -19.62 -4.35
C PRO A 54 -11.03 -20.95 -3.98
N SER A 55 -10.28 -22.05 -3.90
CA SER A 55 -10.77 -23.36 -3.47
C SER A 55 -9.62 -24.16 -2.87
N LYS A 56 -9.94 -25.13 -2.00
CA LYS A 56 -8.96 -26.10 -1.48
C LYS A 56 -8.45 -27.07 -2.55
N ASP A 57 -9.19 -27.21 -3.64
CA ASP A 57 -8.85 -28.10 -4.76
C ASP A 57 -7.76 -27.52 -5.67
N HIS A 58 -7.59 -26.19 -5.65
CA HIS A 58 -6.51 -25.56 -6.38
C HIS A 58 -5.14 -25.87 -5.78
N ALA A 59 -4.16 -26.03 -6.64
CA ALA A 59 -2.79 -26.30 -6.26
C ALA A 59 -2.23 -25.20 -5.32
N THR A 60 -1.36 -25.63 -4.40
CA THR A 60 -0.58 -24.69 -3.59
C THR A 60 0.60 -24.18 -4.41
N LYS A 61 0.57 -22.88 -4.70
CA LYS A 61 1.62 -22.19 -5.46
C LYS A 61 2.83 -21.85 -4.58
N TRP A 62 2.58 -21.51 -3.32
CA TRP A 62 3.59 -21.10 -2.36
C TRP A 62 3.16 -21.42 -0.92
N VAL A 63 4.13 -21.56 -0.01
CA VAL A 63 3.87 -21.71 1.42
C VAL A 63 4.64 -20.66 2.19
N TYR A 64 3.93 -19.71 2.77
CA TYR A 64 4.54 -18.74 3.69
C TYR A 64 4.86 -19.42 5.01
N GLN A 65 6.01 -19.07 5.61
CA GLN A 65 6.51 -19.68 6.85
C GLN A 65 6.81 -18.63 7.94
N ARG A 66 6.15 -17.47 7.88
CA ARG A 66 6.37 -16.39 8.86
C ARG A 66 5.04 -15.78 9.29
N ALA A 67 4.69 -15.91 10.58
CA ALA A 67 3.58 -15.16 11.16
C ALA A 67 3.86 -13.65 11.11
N GLY A 68 2.80 -12.86 10.96
CA GLY A 68 2.91 -11.41 10.87
C GLY A 68 3.41 -10.88 9.53
N LEU A 69 3.72 -11.73 8.54
CA LEU A 69 4.09 -11.26 7.21
C LEU A 69 2.96 -10.39 6.65
N PRO A 70 3.24 -9.13 6.24
CA PRO A 70 2.22 -8.30 5.59
C PRO A 70 1.87 -8.87 4.22
N VAL A 71 0.61 -8.75 3.85
CA VAL A 71 0.09 -9.07 2.52
C VAL A 71 -0.95 -8.02 2.13
N GLU A 72 -1.04 -7.70 0.86
CA GLU A 72 -2.03 -6.79 0.33
C GLU A 72 -3.21 -7.58 -0.24
N ILE A 73 -4.41 -7.39 0.31
CA ILE A 73 -5.63 -8.00 -0.21
C ILE A 73 -6.10 -7.21 -1.42
N THR A 74 -6.16 -7.86 -2.57
CA THR A 74 -6.53 -7.23 -3.86
C THR A 74 -7.92 -7.63 -4.34
N ALA A 75 -8.47 -8.76 -3.88
CA ALA A 75 -9.83 -9.20 -4.19
C ALA A 75 -10.39 -10.12 -3.10
N GLU A 76 -11.72 -10.30 -3.12
CA GLU A 76 -12.44 -11.17 -2.21
C GLU A 76 -13.36 -12.11 -2.99
N PHE A 77 -13.42 -13.35 -2.55
CA PHE A 77 -14.37 -14.35 -3.02
C PHE A 77 -14.78 -15.26 -1.86
N GLU A 78 -16.02 -15.20 -1.42
CA GLU A 78 -16.52 -15.97 -0.27
C GLU A 78 -15.57 -15.89 0.95
N ILE A 79 -15.03 -17.05 1.39
CA ILE A 79 -14.07 -17.14 2.48
C ILE A 79 -12.61 -16.94 2.05
N TRP A 80 -12.36 -16.63 0.78
CA TRP A 80 -11.03 -16.46 0.22
C TRP A 80 -10.68 -14.99 0.00
N ARG A 81 -9.39 -14.69 0.10
CA ARG A 81 -8.82 -13.39 -0.21
C ARG A 81 -7.69 -13.57 -1.21
N LYS A 82 -7.77 -12.86 -2.34
CA LYS A 82 -6.62 -12.75 -3.22
C LYS A 82 -5.63 -11.82 -2.58
N VAL A 83 -4.40 -12.28 -2.41
CA VAL A 83 -3.35 -11.50 -1.77
C VAL A 83 -2.16 -11.35 -2.70
N ARG A 84 -1.40 -10.27 -2.49
CA ARG A 84 -0.11 -10.00 -3.11
C ARG A 84 0.92 -9.79 -2.01
N ASP A 85 2.12 -10.36 -2.14
CA ASP A 85 3.22 -10.11 -1.21
C ASP A 85 4.17 -9.00 -1.71
N SER A 86 5.22 -8.73 -0.94
CA SER A 86 6.21 -7.70 -1.25
C SER A 86 7.05 -7.97 -2.51
N GLU A 87 7.08 -9.20 -2.98
CA GLU A 87 7.78 -9.60 -4.20
C GLU A 87 6.85 -9.63 -5.42
N GLY A 88 5.56 -9.29 -5.22
CA GLY A 88 4.54 -9.26 -6.26
C GLY A 88 3.91 -10.62 -6.55
N VAL A 89 4.19 -11.65 -5.72
CA VAL A 89 3.56 -12.96 -5.88
C VAL A 89 2.11 -12.89 -5.45
N GLU A 90 1.19 -13.33 -6.32
CA GLU A 90 -0.24 -13.32 -6.07
C GLU A 90 -0.82 -14.71 -5.96
N GLY A 91 -1.88 -14.84 -5.15
CA GLY A 91 -2.67 -16.05 -4.99
C GLY A 91 -3.77 -15.89 -3.96
N TRP A 92 -4.40 -17.00 -3.59
CA TRP A 92 -5.57 -17.03 -2.73
C TRP A 92 -5.25 -17.66 -1.38
N VAL A 93 -5.73 -17.02 -0.32
CA VAL A 93 -5.56 -17.43 1.08
C VAL A 93 -6.92 -17.44 1.77
N LEU A 94 -7.14 -18.36 2.71
CA LEU A 94 -8.34 -18.34 3.57
C LEU A 94 -8.32 -17.11 4.47
N HIS A 95 -9.46 -16.38 4.56
CA HIS A 95 -9.57 -15.19 5.40
C HIS A 95 -9.26 -15.46 6.89
N SER A 96 -9.56 -16.67 7.36
CA SER A 96 -9.29 -17.07 8.76
C SER A 96 -7.80 -17.12 9.11
N LEU A 97 -6.92 -17.18 8.10
CA LEU A 97 -5.45 -17.15 8.23
C LEU A 97 -4.89 -15.72 8.16
N LEU A 98 -5.75 -14.72 7.98
CA LEU A 98 -5.40 -13.30 7.94
C LEU A 98 -5.84 -12.59 9.22
N SER A 99 -5.10 -11.56 9.58
CA SER A 99 -5.35 -10.67 10.70
C SER A 99 -5.37 -9.22 10.22
N GLY A 100 -6.26 -8.41 10.79
CA GLY A 100 -6.28 -6.96 10.57
C GLY A 100 -5.13 -6.20 11.24
N ARG A 101 -4.25 -6.89 11.98
CA ARG A 101 -3.06 -6.27 12.59
C ARG A 101 -2.18 -5.68 11.49
N ARG A 102 -1.81 -4.42 11.65
CA ARG A 102 -0.96 -3.73 10.70
C ARG A 102 0.51 -4.05 11.01
N THR A 103 1.12 -4.72 10.06
CA THR A 103 2.55 -5.02 10.06
C THR A 103 3.16 -4.52 8.77
N ALA A 104 4.47 -4.36 8.74
CA ALA A 104 5.22 -4.03 7.54
C ALA A 104 6.53 -4.80 7.46
N LEU A 105 7.01 -5.00 6.24
CA LEU A 105 8.39 -5.38 5.96
C LEU A 105 9.25 -4.13 5.81
N VAL A 106 10.41 -4.13 6.41
CA VAL A 106 11.43 -3.12 6.17
C VAL A 106 12.04 -3.37 4.78
N THR A 107 11.88 -2.37 3.89
CA THR A 107 12.33 -2.41 2.50
C THR A 107 13.22 -1.20 2.22
N PRO A 108 14.53 -1.27 2.53
CA PRO A 108 15.44 -0.17 2.23
C PRO A 108 15.56 0.06 0.72
N ASN A 109 15.84 1.30 0.33
CA ASN A 109 15.89 1.72 -1.08
C ASN A 109 17.01 1.02 -1.88
N LYS A 110 18.05 0.54 -1.21
CA LYS A 110 19.19 -0.14 -1.82
C LYS A 110 19.44 -1.49 -1.18
N LYS A 111 19.78 -2.48 -2.00
CA LYS A 111 20.15 -3.82 -1.52
C LYS A 111 21.35 -3.75 -0.57
N GLY A 112 21.22 -4.35 0.61
CA GLY A 112 22.25 -4.36 1.65
C GLY A 112 22.29 -3.11 2.55
N GLU A 113 21.44 -2.11 2.28
CA GLU A 113 21.27 -0.96 3.16
C GLU A 113 20.43 -1.36 4.38
N VAL A 114 20.76 -0.76 5.55
CA VAL A 114 19.95 -0.86 6.77
C VAL A 114 19.04 0.33 6.89
N SER A 115 17.83 0.14 7.40
CA SER A 115 16.92 1.22 7.74
C SER A 115 17.15 1.69 9.17
N LYS A 116 17.19 3.00 9.35
CA LYS A 116 17.36 3.64 10.66
C LYS A 116 16.03 3.86 11.34
N ILE A 117 15.96 3.59 12.62
CA ILE A 117 14.84 3.87 13.50
C ILE A 117 15.24 5.00 14.44
N TYR A 118 14.42 6.03 14.58
CA TYR A 118 14.72 7.22 15.36
C TYR A 118 13.78 7.34 16.57
N ALA A 119 14.24 8.05 17.61
CA ALA A 119 13.44 8.29 18.81
C ALA A 119 12.22 9.19 18.54
N ARG A 120 12.33 10.10 17.54
CA ARG A 120 11.24 10.98 17.05
C ARG A 120 11.16 10.95 15.53
N PRO A 121 10.08 11.46 14.93
CA PRO A 121 9.87 11.44 13.46
C PRO A 121 10.77 12.48 12.75
N SER A 122 12.09 12.31 12.84
CA SER A 122 13.09 13.17 12.24
C SER A 122 14.38 12.40 11.99
N ALA A 123 14.96 12.54 10.80
CA ALA A 123 16.23 11.92 10.43
C ALA A 123 17.47 12.53 11.16
N SER A 124 17.29 13.67 11.81
CA SER A 124 18.32 14.34 12.65
C SER A 124 18.21 13.99 14.13
N ASP A 125 17.23 13.18 14.52
CA ASP A 125 17.02 12.78 15.90
C ASP A 125 17.94 11.61 16.32
N GLU A 126 17.89 11.26 17.60
CA GLU A 126 18.64 10.15 18.16
C GLU A 126 18.28 8.82 17.49
N LEU A 127 19.32 8.07 17.14
CA LEU A 127 19.19 6.74 16.55
C LEU A 127 18.77 5.73 17.63
N ALA A 128 17.56 5.19 17.53
CA ALA A 128 17.06 4.18 18.46
C ALA A 128 17.48 2.76 18.04
N ALA A 129 17.49 2.46 16.74
CA ALA A 129 17.87 1.14 16.22
C ALA A 129 18.23 1.20 14.72
N THR A 130 18.79 0.10 14.21
CA THR A 130 18.96 -0.16 12.78
C THR A 130 18.35 -1.51 12.43
N LEU A 131 17.60 -1.57 11.34
CA LEU A 131 16.93 -2.78 10.88
C LEU A 131 17.40 -3.18 9.49
N GLN A 132 17.58 -4.47 9.31
CA GLN A 132 17.87 -5.05 8.00
C GLN A 132 16.61 -5.15 7.14
N ALA A 133 16.79 -5.28 5.83
CA ALA A 133 15.72 -5.61 4.90
C ALA A 133 15.00 -6.91 5.32
N GLY A 134 13.68 -6.95 5.14
CA GLY A 134 12.87 -8.12 5.44
C GLY A 134 12.55 -8.33 6.92
N VAL A 135 12.98 -7.44 7.82
CA VAL A 135 12.50 -7.42 9.20
C VAL A 135 11.02 -7.05 9.21
N ILE A 136 10.22 -7.83 9.95
CA ILE A 136 8.79 -7.53 10.17
C ILE A 136 8.67 -6.63 11.38
N VAL A 137 7.96 -5.52 11.22
CA VAL A 137 7.63 -4.57 12.29
C VAL A 137 6.13 -4.46 12.48
N ASN A 138 5.67 -4.16 13.69
CA ASN A 138 4.29 -3.76 13.93
C ASN A 138 4.17 -2.26 13.68
N ILE A 139 3.18 -1.84 12.92
CA ILE A 139 2.83 -0.43 12.76
C ILE A 139 1.88 -0.04 13.89
N ARG A 140 2.23 1.00 14.64
CA ARG A 140 1.40 1.58 15.70
C ARG A 140 0.60 2.76 15.19
N SER A 141 1.26 3.64 14.44
CA SER A 141 0.64 4.78 13.76
C SER A 141 1.52 5.24 12.61
N CYS A 142 0.91 5.92 11.63
CA CYS A 142 1.63 6.61 10.55
C CYS A 142 0.98 7.98 10.33
N ASP A 143 1.80 9.01 10.08
CA ASP A 143 1.34 10.38 9.82
C ASP A 143 1.33 10.76 8.33
N GLY A 144 1.72 9.83 7.46
CA GLY A 144 1.88 10.02 6.01
C GLY A 144 3.34 10.15 5.57
N SER A 145 4.25 10.39 6.50
CA SER A 145 5.70 10.50 6.24
C SER A 145 6.51 9.55 7.12
N TRP A 146 6.12 9.44 8.37
CA TRP A 146 6.77 8.62 9.39
C TRP A 146 5.78 7.64 10.00
N CYS A 147 6.26 6.44 10.30
CA CYS A 147 5.52 5.46 11.07
C CYS A 147 6.21 5.18 12.40
N LEU A 148 5.43 5.20 13.49
CA LEU A 148 5.84 4.63 14.76
C LEU A 148 5.70 3.13 14.66
N VAL A 149 6.80 2.43 14.82
CA VAL A 149 6.87 0.97 14.72
C VAL A 149 7.51 0.36 15.96
N ASP A 150 7.18 -0.88 16.22
CA ASP A 150 7.89 -1.69 17.20
C ASP A 150 8.12 -3.12 16.70
N GLY A 151 9.03 -3.79 17.37
CA GLY A 151 9.36 -5.19 17.18
C GLY A 151 10.03 -5.75 18.42
N ASP A 152 10.73 -6.87 18.25
CA ASP A 152 11.45 -7.50 19.34
C ASP A 152 12.66 -6.64 19.76
N GLY A 153 12.54 -6.05 20.96
CA GLY A 153 13.60 -5.24 21.58
C GLY A 153 13.77 -3.82 21.05
N PHE A 154 12.90 -3.30 20.18
CA PHE A 154 12.98 -1.93 19.70
C PHE A 154 11.60 -1.27 19.52
N LYS A 155 11.59 0.06 19.58
CA LYS A 155 10.47 0.94 19.26
C LYS A 155 11.00 2.28 18.79
N GLY A 156 10.36 2.86 17.77
CA GLY A 156 10.71 4.20 17.28
C GLY A 156 10.11 4.49 15.92
N TYR A 157 10.58 5.54 15.29
CA TYR A 157 10.05 6.07 14.05
C TYR A 157 10.92 5.70 12.85
N ILE A 158 10.28 5.29 11.78
CA ILE A 158 10.89 5.00 10.46
C ILE A 158 10.16 5.79 9.38
N GLU A 159 10.89 6.20 8.36
CA GLU A 159 10.29 6.81 7.16
C GLU A 159 9.33 5.79 6.51
N GLN A 160 8.09 6.22 6.25
CA GLN A 160 7.02 5.36 5.72
C GLN A 160 7.38 4.72 4.37
N VAL A 161 8.14 5.42 3.53
CA VAL A 161 8.62 4.94 2.23
C VAL A 161 9.56 3.73 2.33
N LYS A 162 10.10 3.43 3.52
CA LYS A 162 10.94 2.26 3.79
C LYS A 162 10.16 1.05 4.29
N LEU A 163 8.83 1.13 4.24
CA LEU A 163 7.93 0.08 4.72
C LEU A 163 7.05 -0.43 3.59
N TRP A 164 7.03 -1.74 3.37
CA TRP A 164 5.99 -2.40 2.60
C TRP A 164 4.95 -2.96 3.58
N GLY A 165 3.75 -2.40 3.58
CA GLY A 165 2.69 -2.67 4.56
C GLY A 165 1.90 -1.42 4.96
N ALA A 166 2.34 -0.25 4.46
CA ALA A 166 1.61 1.01 4.49
C ALA A 166 1.68 1.65 3.10
N TYR A 167 0.59 2.28 2.66
CA TYR A 167 0.58 3.03 1.40
C TYR A 167 1.32 4.35 1.57
N PRO A 168 1.86 4.93 0.48
CA PRO A 168 2.36 6.30 0.51
C PRO A 168 1.28 7.25 1.06
N ASP A 169 1.68 8.18 1.91
CA ASP A 169 0.80 9.19 2.54
C ASP A 169 -0.35 8.62 3.40
N GLU A 170 -0.43 7.31 3.60
CA GLU A 170 -1.44 6.68 4.46
C GLU A 170 -1.28 7.13 5.91
N ARG A 171 -2.40 7.53 6.54
CA ARG A 171 -2.47 7.80 7.97
C ARG A 171 -3.08 6.61 8.69
N ILE A 172 -2.40 6.14 9.74
CA ILE A 172 -2.80 5.00 10.56
C ILE A 172 -2.80 5.47 12.02
N GLU A 173 -3.94 5.31 12.69
CA GLU A 173 -4.14 5.64 14.11
C GLU A 173 -4.18 4.37 14.97
#